data_bac97c1f33ce7c40816bb3c6d120f1a9
#
_entry.id   bac97c1f33ce7c40816bb3c6d120f1a9
#
_cell.length_a   1.000
_cell.length_b   1.000
_cell.length_c   1.000
_cell.angle_alpha   90.00
_cell.angle_beta   90.00
_cell.angle_gamma   90.00
#
_symmetry.space_group_name_H-M   'P 1'
#
loop_
_entity.id
_entity.type
_entity.pdbx_description
1 polymer ?
#
loop_
_entity_poly.entity_id
_entity_poly.type
_entity_poly.pdbx_seq_one_letter_code
_entity_poly.pdbx_strand_id
1 'polypeptide(L)'
;MIVALLGFAGCATPAVGDPCLPEQVPEGGFQQTEAYIESSSVQCQTRVCMVYKLEGAPEGTPTCVADRTKCATAEQVDKAVYCTCRCDAGNSRFANCTCPSGYTCTPVLEQGSEGVRGSYCVKSFSVSAAE
;
A
#
# COMPACT_ATOMS: atom_id res chain seq x y z
N MET A 1 49.12 -2.18 -5.40
CA MET A 1 48.15 -3.23 -5.14
C MET A 1 46.80 -2.54 -4.85
N ILE A 2 45.93 -2.43 -5.89
CA ILE A 2 44.65 -1.69 -5.81
C ILE A 2 43.60 -2.76 -5.50
N VAL A 3 43.00 -2.69 -4.31
CA VAL A 3 41.86 -3.52 -3.93
C VAL A 3 40.61 -2.82 -4.44
N ALA A 4 40.02 -3.32 -5.51
CA ALA A 4 38.75 -2.89 -5.99
C ALA A 4 37.66 -3.47 -5.06
N LEU A 5 37.05 -2.61 -4.21
CA LEU A 5 35.86 -2.93 -3.48
C LEU A 5 34.68 -2.93 -4.47
N LEU A 6 34.31 -4.12 -4.93
CA LEU A 6 33.05 -4.34 -5.62
C LEU A 6 31.90 -4.12 -4.62
N GLY A 7 31.35 -2.92 -4.65
CA GLY A 7 30.11 -2.64 -3.93
C GLY A 7 28.99 -3.47 -4.54
N PHE A 8 28.46 -4.42 -3.79
CA PHE A 8 27.21 -5.07 -4.13
C PHE A 8 26.09 -4.06 -3.98
N ALA A 9 25.68 -3.44 -5.10
CA ALA A 9 24.39 -2.76 -5.16
C ALA A 9 23.31 -3.84 -5.14
N GLY A 10 22.84 -4.23 -3.96
CA GLY A 10 21.66 -5.07 -3.81
C GLY A 10 20.44 -4.34 -4.39
N CYS A 11 19.65 -4.99 -5.29
CA CYS A 11 18.35 -4.49 -5.68
C CYS A 11 17.48 -4.40 -4.42
N ALA A 12 17.26 -3.17 -3.91
CA ALA A 12 16.34 -2.95 -2.82
C ALA A 12 14.92 -3.27 -3.31
N THR A 13 14.30 -4.29 -2.72
CA THR A 13 12.87 -4.56 -2.94
C THR A 13 12.03 -3.47 -2.29
N PRO A 14 10.90 -3.05 -2.91
CA PRO A 14 10.07 -1.98 -2.36
C PRO A 14 9.60 -2.24 -0.93
N ALA A 15 9.96 -1.31 -0.03
CA ALA A 15 9.62 -1.31 1.38
C ALA A 15 8.35 -0.47 1.65
N VAL A 16 8.01 -0.27 2.94
CA VAL A 16 6.85 0.57 3.32
C VAL A 16 6.98 1.97 2.73
N GLY A 17 5.95 2.41 2.03
CA GLY A 17 5.91 3.71 1.36
C GLY A 17 6.29 3.68 -0.11
N ASP A 18 6.93 2.63 -0.58
CA ASP A 18 7.28 2.52 -1.99
C ASP A 18 6.03 2.34 -2.86
N PRO A 19 6.03 2.87 -4.09
CA PRO A 19 4.86 2.79 -4.95
C PRO A 19 4.57 1.35 -5.37
N CYS A 20 3.30 1.04 -5.49
CA CYS A 20 2.82 -0.21 -6.07
C CYS A 20 1.56 0.07 -6.90
N LEU A 21 1.25 -0.83 -7.82
CA LEU A 21 0.04 -0.75 -8.62
C LEU A 21 -0.86 -1.91 -8.23
N PRO A 22 -2.11 -1.65 -7.79
CA PRO A 22 -3.04 -2.73 -7.47
C PRO A 22 -3.38 -3.54 -8.73
N GLU A 23 -3.38 -4.86 -8.60
CA GLU A 23 -3.70 -5.77 -9.70
C GLU A 23 -5.21 -5.86 -9.93
N GLN A 24 -6.00 -5.67 -8.87
CA GLN A 24 -7.44 -5.71 -8.94
C GLN A 24 -8.03 -4.35 -8.58
N VAL A 25 -8.78 -3.80 -9.53
CA VAL A 25 -9.49 -2.54 -9.34
C VAL A 25 -10.98 -2.84 -9.33
N PRO A 26 -11.74 -2.39 -8.31
CA PRO A 26 -13.19 -2.59 -8.29
C PRO A 26 -13.86 -1.97 -9.52
N GLU A 27 -15.00 -2.53 -9.91
CA GLU A 27 -15.80 -1.95 -10.98
C GLU A 27 -16.15 -0.49 -10.64
N GLY A 28 -15.85 0.41 -11.59
CA GLY A 28 -16.05 1.85 -11.37
C GLY A 28 -14.94 2.56 -10.62
N GLY A 29 -13.88 1.85 -10.20
CA GLY A 29 -12.74 2.40 -9.47
C GLY A 29 -12.84 2.25 -7.96
N PHE A 30 -11.80 2.69 -7.27
CA PHE A 30 -11.75 2.69 -5.81
C PHE A 30 -12.66 3.77 -5.23
N GLN A 31 -13.06 3.56 -3.98
CA GLN A 31 -13.94 4.48 -3.24
C GLN A 31 -13.16 5.24 -2.17
N GLN A 32 -13.37 6.54 -2.09
CA GLN A 32 -12.69 7.43 -1.14
C GLN A 32 -12.96 7.08 0.33
N THR A 33 -14.02 6.35 0.61
CA THR A 33 -14.42 5.94 1.96
C THR A 33 -13.83 4.59 2.39
N GLU A 34 -13.12 3.89 1.50
CA GLU A 34 -12.69 2.52 1.73
C GLU A 34 -11.17 2.36 1.58
N ALA A 35 -10.67 1.31 2.20
CA ALA A 35 -9.29 0.86 2.04
C ALA A 35 -9.29 -0.55 1.47
N TYR A 36 -8.31 -0.83 0.61
CA TYR A 36 -8.15 -2.12 -0.06
C TYR A 36 -6.74 -2.66 0.18
N ILE A 37 -6.65 -3.95 0.45
CA ILE A 37 -5.38 -4.64 0.71
C ILE A 37 -5.20 -5.77 -0.29
N GLU A 38 -4.08 -5.76 -0.99
CA GLU A 38 -3.60 -6.91 -1.78
C GLU A 38 -2.43 -7.55 -1.02
N SER A 39 -2.64 -8.77 -0.53
CA SER A 39 -1.70 -9.45 0.37
C SER A 39 -0.65 -10.31 -0.33
N SER A 40 -0.69 -10.39 -1.64
CA SER A 40 0.23 -11.20 -2.44
C SER A 40 0.93 -10.40 -3.53
N SER A 41 1.10 -9.11 -3.30
CA SER A 41 1.75 -8.22 -4.27
C SER A 41 3.24 -8.54 -4.40
N VAL A 42 3.66 -8.90 -5.59
CA VAL A 42 5.07 -9.16 -5.90
C VAL A 42 5.88 -7.88 -6.04
N GLN A 43 5.22 -6.73 -6.13
CA GLN A 43 5.84 -5.41 -6.24
C GLN A 43 6.40 -4.92 -4.91
N CYS A 44 5.89 -5.46 -3.79
CA CYS A 44 6.27 -5.04 -2.45
C CYS A 44 7.11 -6.08 -1.73
N GLN A 45 8.17 -5.65 -1.07
CA GLN A 45 8.97 -6.52 -0.20
C GLN A 45 8.10 -7.13 0.90
N THR A 46 7.17 -6.35 1.43
CA THR A 46 6.22 -6.76 2.45
C THR A 46 5.08 -7.63 1.91
N ARG A 47 4.98 -7.78 0.60
CA ARG A 47 3.90 -8.46 -0.13
C ARG A 47 2.54 -7.77 -0.02
N VAL A 48 2.46 -6.60 0.58
CA VAL A 48 1.21 -5.88 0.78
C VAL A 48 1.21 -4.57 0.00
N CYS A 49 0.30 -4.46 -0.97
CA CYS A 49 -0.02 -3.21 -1.66
C CYS A 49 -1.36 -2.71 -1.12
N MET A 50 -1.39 -1.50 -0.60
CA MET A 50 -2.59 -0.89 -0.01
C MET A 50 -3.08 0.27 -0.86
N VAL A 51 -4.39 0.35 -1.01
CA VAL A 51 -5.09 1.54 -1.52
C VAL A 51 -5.89 2.12 -0.37
N TYR A 52 -5.54 3.31 0.08
CA TYR A 52 -6.14 3.94 1.24
C TYR A 52 -6.91 5.19 0.85
N LYS A 53 -8.23 5.06 0.77
CA LYS A 53 -9.15 6.18 0.50
C LYS A 53 -8.83 6.92 -0.81
N LEU A 54 -8.64 6.16 -1.88
CA LEU A 54 -8.47 6.69 -3.23
C LEU A 54 -9.83 6.73 -3.93
N GLU A 55 -10.13 7.82 -4.60
CA GLU A 55 -11.27 7.90 -5.51
C GLU A 55 -10.80 7.65 -6.95
N GLY A 56 -11.40 6.68 -7.62
CA GLY A 56 -11.07 6.36 -9.01
C GLY A 56 -10.06 5.25 -9.16
N ALA A 57 -9.38 5.21 -10.29
CA ALA A 57 -8.45 4.15 -10.66
C ALA A 57 -7.10 4.72 -11.11
N PRO A 58 -5.98 4.10 -10.69
CA PRO A 58 -4.66 4.53 -11.14
C PRO A 58 -4.50 4.45 -12.65
N GLU A 59 -3.65 5.33 -13.19
CA GLU A 59 -3.26 5.30 -14.60
C GLU A 59 -2.67 3.92 -14.96
N GLY A 60 -3.02 3.42 -16.13
CA GLY A 60 -2.58 2.11 -16.60
C GLY A 60 -3.45 0.95 -16.17
N THR A 61 -4.40 1.14 -15.27
CA THR A 61 -5.38 0.11 -14.92
C THR A 61 -6.48 0.00 -15.97
N PRO A 62 -7.07 -1.18 -16.18
CA PRO A 62 -8.14 -1.35 -17.19
C PRO A 62 -9.31 -0.40 -16.99
N THR A 63 -9.71 -0.12 -15.76
CA THR A 63 -10.80 0.81 -15.44
C THR A 63 -10.49 2.23 -15.92
N CYS A 64 -9.29 2.73 -15.66
CA CYS A 64 -8.86 4.05 -16.12
C CYS A 64 -8.73 4.12 -17.65
N VAL A 65 -8.18 3.07 -18.27
CA VAL A 65 -8.02 3.00 -19.71
C VAL A 65 -9.39 2.96 -20.43
N ALA A 66 -10.35 2.22 -19.88
CA ALA A 66 -11.69 2.09 -20.46
C ALA A 66 -12.54 3.36 -20.32
N ASP A 67 -12.37 4.10 -19.20
CA ASP A 67 -13.10 5.33 -18.92
C ASP A 67 -12.16 6.35 -18.24
N ARG A 68 -11.70 7.32 -18.99
CA ARG A 68 -10.75 8.34 -18.51
C ARG A 68 -11.32 9.21 -17.39
N THR A 69 -12.64 9.28 -17.24
CA THR A 69 -13.29 10.02 -16.15
C THR A 69 -13.12 9.32 -14.80
N LYS A 70 -12.75 8.04 -14.82
CA LYS A 70 -12.49 7.23 -13.62
C LYS A 70 -11.03 7.26 -13.16
N CYS A 71 -10.16 7.93 -13.90
CA CYS A 71 -8.74 7.98 -13.55
C CYS A 71 -8.48 8.88 -12.34
N ALA A 72 -7.74 8.37 -11.37
CA ALA A 72 -7.15 9.17 -10.32
C ALA A 72 -5.89 9.87 -10.85
N THR A 73 -5.55 11.04 -10.31
CA THR A 73 -4.33 11.76 -10.70
C THR A 73 -3.09 11.03 -10.13
N ALA A 74 -1.94 11.24 -10.76
CA ALA A 74 -0.68 10.69 -10.28
C ALA A 74 -0.37 11.12 -8.83
N GLU A 75 -0.68 12.36 -8.48
CA GLU A 75 -0.49 12.88 -7.12
C GLU A 75 -1.40 12.18 -6.11
N GLN A 76 -2.68 11.94 -6.46
CA GLN A 76 -3.62 11.20 -5.61
C GLN A 76 -3.15 9.76 -5.40
N VAL A 77 -2.69 9.12 -6.46
CA VAL A 77 -2.16 7.75 -6.39
C VAL A 77 -0.92 7.68 -5.51
N ASP A 78 0.02 8.60 -5.67
CA ASP A 78 1.24 8.63 -4.86
C ASP A 78 0.94 8.75 -3.35
N LYS A 79 -0.08 9.51 -3.00
CA LYS A 79 -0.48 9.70 -1.59
C LYS A 79 -1.28 8.53 -1.01
N ALA A 80 -2.01 7.79 -1.83
CA ALA A 80 -3.01 6.82 -1.40
C ALA A 80 -2.65 5.36 -1.70
N VAL A 81 -1.71 5.09 -2.60
CA VAL A 81 -1.36 3.74 -3.03
C VAL A 81 0.12 3.48 -2.79
N TYR A 82 0.43 2.57 -1.89
CA TYR A 82 1.83 2.26 -1.55
C TYR A 82 1.96 0.92 -0.85
N CYS A 83 3.17 0.39 -0.88
CA CYS A 83 3.52 -0.79 -0.11
C CYS A 83 3.42 -0.49 1.38
N THR A 84 2.81 -1.40 2.13
CA THR A 84 2.69 -1.28 3.58
C THR A 84 2.91 -2.62 4.26
N CYS A 85 2.79 -2.66 5.57
CA CYS A 85 2.85 -3.89 6.34
C CYS A 85 1.84 -3.84 7.48
N ARG A 86 1.41 -5.02 7.92
CA ARG A 86 0.50 -5.14 9.05
C ARG A 86 1.26 -4.92 10.35
N CYS A 87 0.88 -3.90 11.10
CA CYS A 87 1.51 -3.53 12.35
C CYS A 87 0.78 -4.05 13.58
N ASP A 88 -0.48 -4.45 13.43
CA ASP A 88 -1.26 -5.11 14.49
C ASP A 88 -2.29 -6.06 13.87
N ALA A 89 -2.05 -7.34 14.02
CA ALA A 89 -2.95 -8.40 13.55
C ALA A 89 -4.06 -8.74 14.57
N GLY A 90 -3.97 -8.21 15.77
CA GLY A 90 -4.87 -8.59 16.87
C GLY A 90 -4.72 -10.04 17.33
N ASN A 91 -3.69 -10.75 16.86
CA ASN A 91 -3.45 -12.15 17.12
C ASN A 91 -1.94 -12.43 17.15
N SER A 92 -1.46 -13.07 18.23
CA SER A 92 -0.05 -13.38 18.44
C SER A 92 0.53 -14.41 17.46
N ARG A 93 -0.30 -15.09 16.67
CA ARG A 93 0.16 -16.05 15.65
C ARG A 93 0.80 -15.38 14.44
N PHE A 94 0.56 -14.09 14.25
CA PHE A 94 1.11 -13.34 13.13
C PHE A 94 2.14 -12.32 13.61
N ALA A 95 3.24 -12.22 12.88
CA ALA A 95 4.24 -11.20 13.14
C ALA A 95 3.70 -9.81 12.76
N ASN A 96 3.95 -8.83 13.62
CA ASN A 96 3.63 -7.44 13.36
C ASN A 96 4.90 -6.68 12.95
N CYS A 97 4.77 -5.76 11.98
CA CYS A 97 5.87 -4.85 11.66
C CYS A 97 5.80 -3.59 12.52
N THR A 98 6.92 -2.87 12.58
CA THR A 98 6.99 -1.54 13.18
C THR A 98 6.86 -0.50 12.06
N CYS A 99 5.93 0.44 12.21
CA CYS A 99 5.75 1.49 11.22
C CYS A 99 6.93 2.45 11.22
N PRO A 100 7.48 2.81 10.03
CA PRO A 100 8.52 3.81 9.95
C PRO A 100 8.01 5.20 10.31
N SER A 101 8.93 6.14 10.51
CA SER A 101 8.60 7.55 10.76
C SER A 101 7.71 8.11 9.64
N GLY A 102 6.70 8.86 10.00
CA GLY A 102 5.71 9.41 9.06
C GLY A 102 4.51 8.50 8.80
N TYR A 103 4.47 7.34 9.46
CA TYR A 103 3.36 6.37 9.35
C TYR A 103 2.75 6.11 10.71
N THR A 104 1.44 5.88 10.72
CA THR A 104 0.66 5.56 11.92
C THR A 104 0.04 4.18 11.76
N CYS A 105 0.17 3.33 12.78
CA CYS A 105 -0.52 2.03 12.79
C CYS A 105 -2.02 2.27 12.96
N THR A 106 -2.78 2.01 11.90
CA THR A 106 -4.18 2.40 11.78
C THR A 106 -5.03 1.18 11.44
N PRO A 107 -6.18 0.96 12.10
CA PRO A 107 -7.13 -0.07 11.71
C PRO A 107 -7.58 0.15 10.25
N VAL A 108 -7.40 -0.87 9.42
CA VAL A 108 -7.70 -0.81 7.98
C VAL A 108 -8.76 -1.83 7.60
N LEU A 109 -8.58 -3.09 7.99
CA LEU A 109 -9.54 -4.16 7.73
C LEU A 109 -10.04 -4.72 9.06
N GLU A 110 -11.33 -4.52 9.33
CA GLU A 110 -12.01 -5.06 10.50
C GLU A 110 -12.71 -6.39 10.19
N GLN A 111 -12.93 -6.67 8.90
CA GLN A 111 -13.57 -7.89 8.42
C GLN A 111 -12.66 -8.64 7.47
N GLY A 112 -12.98 -9.90 7.22
CA GLY A 112 -12.20 -10.77 6.35
C GLY A 112 -11.46 -11.84 7.12
N SER A 113 -10.55 -12.55 6.45
CA SER A 113 -9.78 -13.62 7.09
C SER A 113 -8.74 -13.07 8.07
N GLU A 114 -8.34 -13.88 9.02
CA GLU A 114 -7.28 -13.54 9.99
C GLU A 114 -5.94 -13.20 9.30
N GLY A 115 -5.72 -13.70 8.10
CA GLY A 115 -4.50 -13.45 7.34
C GLY A 115 -4.36 -12.02 6.82
N VAL A 116 -5.46 -11.27 6.74
CA VAL A 116 -5.46 -9.89 6.20
C VAL A 116 -6.06 -8.86 7.14
N ARG A 117 -6.88 -9.29 8.09
CA ARG A 117 -7.55 -8.40 9.03
C ARG A 117 -6.57 -7.76 10.00
N GLY A 118 -6.75 -6.49 10.31
CA GLY A 118 -5.96 -5.79 11.32
C GLY A 118 -5.60 -4.36 10.93
N SER A 119 -4.57 -3.85 11.58
CA SER A 119 -4.04 -2.50 11.40
C SER A 119 -2.79 -2.53 10.52
N TYR A 120 -2.65 -1.50 9.70
CA TYR A 120 -1.54 -1.34 8.75
C TYR A 120 -0.87 0.02 8.93
N CYS A 121 0.35 0.15 8.45
CA CYS A 121 1.06 1.42 8.46
C CYS A 121 0.47 2.35 7.39
N VAL A 122 -0.15 3.43 7.83
CA VAL A 122 -0.81 4.43 6.97
C VAL A 122 -0.05 5.74 7.10
N LYS A 123 0.16 6.44 6.00
CA LYS A 123 0.79 7.76 6.01
C LYS A 123 0.05 8.68 7.00
N SER A 124 0.80 9.26 7.95
CA SER A 124 0.22 9.97 9.08
C SER A 124 -0.65 11.17 8.69
N PHE A 125 -0.35 11.84 7.58
CA PHE A 125 -1.18 12.95 7.10
C PHE A 125 -2.59 12.50 6.69
N SER A 126 -2.73 11.26 6.19
CA SER A 126 -4.03 10.71 5.78
C SER A 126 -4.93 10.44 7.00
N VAL A 127 -4.34 10.12 8.14
CA VAL A 127 -5.06 9.85 9.39
C VAL A 127 -5.43 11.16 10.07
N SER A 128 -4.52 12.14 10.11
CA SER A 128 -4.74 13.45 10.71
C SER A 128 -5.84 14.25 10.00
N ALA A 129 -5.97 14.10 8.68
CA ALA A 129 -6.99 14.79 7.90
C ALA A 129 -8.40 14.22 8.09
N ALA A 130 -8.55 13.10 8.80
CA ALA A 130 -9.84 12.44 9.06
C ALA A 130 -10.51 12.92 10.36
N GLU A 131 -9.85 13.79 11.12
CA GLU A 131 -10.40 14.40 12.32
C GLU A 131 -11.19 15.68 12.02
#